data_6f7750dc4b26d9481eef61168d262403
#
_entry.id   6f7750dc4b26d9481eef61168d262403
#
_cell.length_a   1.000
_cell.length_b   1.000
_cell.length_c   1.000
_cell.angle_alpha   90.00
_cell.angle_beta   90.00
_cell.angle_gamma   90.00
#
_symmetry.space_group_name_H-M   'P 1'
#
loop_
_entity.id
_entity.type
_entity.pdbx_description
1 polymer ?
#
loop_
_entity_poly.entity_id
_entity_poly.type
_entity_poly.pdbx_seq_one_letter_code
_entity_poly.pdbx_strand_id
1 'polypeptide(L)'
;MLQVKHLLDDKGHGILTIAPDAPVLDAITRMAERAVGALLVMQGDELIGVVTERDYARNVVLKGRSSASTSVLEVMDRTLFTVSPDDSIDHCMRLCTHERVRYLPVIEHGKTIGVVSLGDLVKAVINEQSEQIEQLQRYIA
;
A
#
# COMPACT_ATOMS: atom_id res chain seq x y z
N MET A 1 -11.02 -19.21 2.25
CA MET A 1 -11.07 -17.81 1.81
C MET A 1 -9.71 -17.16 2.08
N LEU A 2 -9.14 -16.51 1.07
CA LEU A 2 -7.88 -15.80 1.21
C LEU A 2 -8.04 -14.54 2.05
N GLN A 3 -7.13 -14.37 2.99
CA GLN A 3 -7.08 -13.23 3.89
C GLN A 3 -5.77 -12.46 3.74
N VAL A 4 -5.73 -11.25 4.24
CA VAL A 4 -4.55 -10.37 4.20
C VAL A 4 -3.31 -11.07 4.75
N LYS A 5 -3.43 -11.83 5.84
CA LYS A 5 -2.31 -12.54 6.45
C LYS A 5 -1.62 -13.51 5.48
N HIS A 6 -2.36 -14.15 4.60
CA HIS A 6 -1.79 -15.05 3.59
C HIS A 6 -0.93 -14.27 2.59
N LEU A 7 -1.38 -13.08 2.20
CA LEU A 7 -0.62 -12.19 1.33
C LEU A 7 0.69 -11.73 1.98
N LEU A 8 0.64 -11.36 3.25
CA LEU A 8 1.83 -10.92 3.98
C LEU A 8 2.83 -12.05 4.18
N ASP A 9 2.35 -13.29 4.35
CA ASP A 9 3.23 -14.46 4.45
C ASP A 9 4.03 -14.65 3.15
N ASP A 10 3.42 -14.38 1.99
CA ASP A 10 4.09 -14.52 0.70
C ASP A 10 4.98 -13.32 0.37
N LYS A 11 4.49 -12.08 0.56
CA LYS A 11 5.24 -10.88 0.18
C LYS A 11 6.19 -10.39 1.27
N GLY A 12 5.96 -10.76 2.52
CA GLY A 12 6.71 -10.30 3.68
C GLY A 12 6.05 -9.11 4.38
N HIS A 13 6.52 -8.84 5.59
CA HIS A 13 6.03 -7.80 6.48
C HIS A 13 6.84 -6.51 6.41
N GLY A 14 7.75 -6.39 5.45
CA GLY A 14 8.55 -5.18 5.27
C GLY A 14 7.69 -3.98 4.91
N ILE A 15 7.87 -2.89 5.63
CA ILE A 15 7.22 -1.62 5.32
C ILE A 15 8.29 -0.59 5.00
N LEU A 16 8.03 0.22 3.95
CA LEU A 16 8.88 1.33 3.60
C LEU A 16 8.24 2.60 4.14
N THR A 17 8.98 3.32 4.95
CA THR A 17 8.48 4.47 5.69
C THR A 17 9.28 5.72 5.39
N ILE A 18 8.71 6.86 5.74
CA ILE A 18 9.37 8.16 5.69
C ILE A 18 8.86 9.00 6.85
N ALA A 19 9.70 9.88 7.37
CA ALA A 19 9.31 10.82 8.42
C ALA A 19 8.52 11.99 7.81
N PRO A 20 7.56 12.59 8.56
CA PRO A 20 6.75 13.67 8.03
C PRO A 20 7.55 14.96 7.76
N ASP A 21 8.63 15.19 8.47
CA ASP A 21 9.50 16.37 8.30
C ASP A 21 10.56 16.20 7.21
N ALA A 22 10.67 15.02 6.62
CA ALA A 22 11.60 14.80 5.51
C ALA A 22 11.15 15.58 4.27
N PRO A 23 12.10 16.05 3.42
CA PRO A 23 11.77 16.63 2.13
C PRO A 23 11.07 15.60 1.25
N VAL A 24 10.08 16.02 0.47
CA VAL A 24 9.39 15.11 -0.44
C VAL A 24 10.34 14.52 -1.49
N LEU A 25 11.45 15.20 -1.79
CA LEU A 25 12.48 14.68 -2.66
C LEU A 25 13.03 13.35 -2.13
N ASP A 26 13.23 13.23 -0.82
CA ASP A 26 13.69 11.97 -0.18
C ASP A 26 12.67 10.85 -0.38
N ALA A 27 11.38 11.17 -0.26
CA ALA A 27 10.30 10.20 -0.47
C ALA A 27 10.31 9.67 -1.90
N ILE A 28 10.37 10.55 -2.89
CA ILE A 28 10.38 10.18 -4.31
C ILE A 28 11.64 9.38 -4.66
N THR A 29 12.78 9.77 -4.13
CA THR A 29 14.03 9.05 -4.33
C THR A 29 13.93 7.63 -3.78
N ARG A 30 13.40 7.47 -2.58
CA ARG A 30 13.21 6.16 -1.96
C ARG A 30 12.24 5.29 -2.75
N MET A 31 11.15 5.87 -3.22
CA MET A 31 10.18 5.15 -4.07
C MET A 31 10.85 4.63 -5.35
N ALA A 32 11.66 5.47 -6.00
CA ALA A 32 12.37 5.09 -7.22
C ALA A 32 13.40 3.99 -6.95
N GLU A 33 14.18 4.11 -5.90
CA GLU A 33 15.20 3.12 -5.52
C GLU A 33 14.61 1.75 -5.19
N ARG A 34 13.43 1.75 -4.57
CA ARG A 34 12.77 0.51 -4.13
C ARG A 34 11.69 0.02 -5.09
N ALA A 35 11.47 0.73 -6.20
CA ALA A 35 10.47 0.41 -7.22
C ALA A 35 9.07 0.25 -6.61
N VAL A 36 8.70 1.18 -5.73
CA VAL A 36 7.36 1.24 -5.11
C VAL A 36 6.73 2.59 -5.39
N GLY A 37 5.41 2.65 -5.36
CA GLY A 37 4.66 3.88 -5.65
C GLY A 37 4.12 4.61 -4.43
N ALA A 38 4.43 4.14 -3.22
CA ALA A 38 3.96 4.72 -1.97
C ALA A 38 4.89 4.44 -0.82
N LEU A 39 4.90 5.35 0.16
CA LEU A 39 5.56 5.14 1.44
C LEU A 39 4.57 5.45 2.55
N LEU A 40 4.67 4.71 3.64
CA LEU A 40 3.93 5.02 4.86
C LEU A 40 4.63 6.15 5.59
N VAL A 41 3.88 7.15 6.02
CA VAL A 41 4.42 8.27 6.79
C VAL A 41 4.25 7.97 8.27
N MET A 42 5.37 7.79 8.95
CA MET A 42 5.39 7.40 10.35
C MET A 42 6.01 8.51 11.20
N GLN A 43 5.35 8.80 12.30
CA GLN A 43 5.90 9.66 13.34
C GLN A 43 6.16 8.78 14.56
N GLY A 44 7.41 8.35 14.75
CA GLY A 44 7.70 7.29 15.68
C GLY A 44 7.03 5.99 15.25
N ASP A 45 6.23 5.41 16.12
CA ASP A 45 5.47 4.19 15.84
C ASP A 45 4.07 4.47 15.30
N GLU A 46 3.69 5.74 15.16
CA GLU A 46 2.36 6.14 14.73
C GLU A 46 2.31 6.35 13.22
N LEU A 47 1.37 5.66 12.56
CA LEU A 47 1.07 5.87 11.16
C LEU A 47 0.19 7.12 11.04
N ILE A 48 0.69 8.16 10.35
CA ILE A 48 -0.03 9.43 10.22
C ILE A 48 -0.50 9.75 8.81
N GLY A 49 -0.01 9.02 7.82
CA GLY A 49 -0.41 9.25 6.44
C GLY A 49 0.27 8.29 5.49
N VAL A 50 -0.06 8.48 4.21
CA VAL A 50 0.58 7.78 3.09
C VAL A 50 0.97 8.83 2.06
N VAL A 51 2.17 8.75 1.51
CA VAL A 51 2.61 9.60 0.42
C VAL A 51 2.83 8.74 -0.82
N THR A 52 2.26 9.16 -1.95
CA THR A 52 2.31 8.41 -3.21
C THR A 52 2.93 9.24 -4.31
N GLU A 53 3.33 8.57 -5.41
CA GLU A 53 3.78 9.25 -6.63
C GLU A 53 2.70 10.19 -7.17
N ARG A 54 1.43 9.81 -7.02
CA ARG A 54 0.29 10.65 -7.43
C ARG A 54 0.22 11.93 -6.60
N ASP A 55 0.41 11.84 -5.28
CA ASP A 55 0.45 13.02 -4.40
C ASP A 55 1.59 13.94 -4.80
N TYR A 56 2.74 13.38 -5.14
CA TYR A 56 3.89 14.14 -5.62
C TYR A 56 3.57 14.89 -6.91
N ALA A 57 3.00 14.20 -7.89
CA ALA A 57 2.64 14.82 -9.15
C ALA A 57 1.61 15.95 -8.97
N ARG A 58 0.57 15.71 -8.19
CA ARG A 58 -0.54 16.65 -8.01
C ARG A 58 -0.20 17.84 -7.12
N ASN A 59 0.56 17.59 -6.04
CA ASN A 59 0.77 18.57 -4.99
C ASN A 59 2.14 19.22 -4.99
N VAL A 60 3.08 18.73 -5.78
CA VAL A 60 4.42 19.30 -5.93
C VAL A 60 4.65 19.77 -7.35
N VAL A 61 4.67 18.84 -8.31
CA VAL A 61 5.01 19.13 -9.71
C VAL A 61 4.00 20.11 -10.31
N LEU A 62 2.72 19.77 -10.24
CA LEU A 62 1.66 20.61 -10.86
C LEU A 62 1.42 21.93 -10.13
N LYS A 63 1.87 22.04 -8.89
CA LYS A 63 1.78 23.30 -8.12
C LYS A 63 3.05 24.12 -8.16
N GLY A 64 4.05 23.69 -8.92
CA GLY A 64 5.32 24.41 -9.05
C GLY A 64 6.13 24.49 -7.76
N ARG A 65 5.95 23.54 -6.85
CA ARG A 65 6.69 23.51 -5.58
C ARG A 65 8.06 22.88 -5.75
N SER A 66 8.99 23.25 -4.88
CA SER A 66 10.32 22.63 -4.84
C SER A 66 10.28 21.33 -4.07
N SER A 67 10.75 20.23 -4.67
CA SER A 67 10.84 18.93 -4.02
C SER A 67 11.79 18.95 -2.82
N ALA A 68 12.84 19.76 -2.89
CA ALA A 68 13.85 19.86 -1.84
C ALA A 68 13.37 20.64 -0.61
N SER A 69 12.42 21.57 -0.78
CA SER A 69 11.94 22.45 0.29
C SER A 69 10.49 22.22 0.71
N THR A 70 9.83 21.23 0.13
CA THR A 70 8.46 20.84 0.52
C THR A 70 8.56 19.60 1.39
N SER A 71 7.94 19.62 2.57
CA SER A 71 7.94 18.46 3.47
C SER A 71 6.92 17.42 3.05
N VAL A 72 7.17 16.17 3.42
CA VAL A 72 6.22 15.06 3.23
C VAL A 72 4.88 15.39 3.88
N LEU A 73 4.90 16.01 5.06
CA LEU A 73 3.71 16.40 5.81
C LEU A 73 2.75 17.27 4.98
N GLU A 74 3.29 18.14 4.14
CA GLU A 74 2.50 19.05 3.30
C GLU A 74 1.84 18.35 2.10
N VAL A 75 2.31 17.17 1.75
CA VAL A 75 1.94 16.46 0.52
C VAL A 75 1.14 15.19 0.79
N MET A 76 1.41 14.52 1.91
CA MET A 76 0.80 13.22 2.25
C MET A 76 -0.71 13.28 2.35
N ASP A 77 -1.34 12.14 2.09
CA ASP A 77 -2.76 11.94 2.36
C ASP A 77 -2.93 11.47 3.80
N ARG A 78 -3.74 12.18 4.55
CA ARG A 78 -4.04 11.87 5.96
C ARG A 78 -5.24 10.96 6.12
N THR A 79 -6.01 10.77 5.07
CA THR A 79 -7.15 9.86 5.08
C THR A 79 -6.63 8.45 4.93
N LEU A 80 -6.67 7.69 6.03
CA LEU A 80 -6.13 6.34 6.07
C LEU A 80 -7.25 5.32 6.02
N PHE A 81 -7.17 4.41 5.07
CA PHE A 81 -8.01 3.23 5.02
C PHE A 81 -7.11 2.05 5.35
N THR A 82 -7.35 1.42 6.50
CA THR A 82 -6.53 0.33 7.00
C THR A 82 -7.30 -0.97 7.04
N VAL A 83 -6.59 -2.08 7.03
CA VAL A 83 -7.17 -3.41 7.12
C VAL A 83 -6.45 -4.21 8.19
N SER A 84 -7.06 -5.31 8.63
CA SER A 84 -6.44 -6.24 9.56
C SER A 84 -5.97 -7.49 8.85
N PRO A 85 -5.09 -8.30 9.48
CA PRO A 85 -4.65 -9.57 8.88
C PRO A 85 -5.79 -10.55 8.59
N ASP A 86 -6.89 -10.45 9.32
CA ASP A 86 -8.05 -11.33 9.18
C ASP A 86 -9.06 -10.86 8.14
N ASP A 87 -8.88 -9.68 7.58
CA ASP A 87 -9.74 -9.18 6.51
C ASP A 87 -9.54 -10.01 5.24
N SER A 88 -10.64 -10.23 4.52
CA SER A 88 -10.61 -10.96 3.26
C SER A 88 -10.00 -10.12 2.13
N ILE A 89 -9.42 -10.79 1.15
CA ILE A 89 -8.93 -10.13 -0.06
C ILE A 89 -10.09 -9.44 -0.78
N ASP A 90 -11.26 -10.07 -0.80
CA ASP A 90 -12.46 -9.48 -1.40
C ASP A 90 -12.84 -8.16 -0.73
N HIS A 91 -12.81 -8.10 0.60
CA HIS A 91 -13.06 -6.86 1.35
C HIS A 91 -12.06 -5.77 0.95
N CYS A 92 -10.77 -6.12 0.86
CA CYS A 92 -9.72 -5.20 0.47
C CYS A 92 -9.92 -4.66 -0.94
N MET A 93 -10.32 -5.52 -1.89
CA MET A 93 -10.60 -5.13 -3.26
C MET A 93 -11.75 -4.14 -3.33
N ARG A 94 -12.82 -4.38 -2.59
CA ARG A 94 -13.96 -3.47 -2.51
C ARG A 94 -13.58 -2.13 -1.93
N LEU A 95 -12.76 -2.14 -0.87
CA LEU A 95 -12.29 -0.93 -0.22
C LEU A 95 -11.45 -0.09 -1.20
N CYS A 96 -10.51 -0.71 -1.90
CA CYS A 96 -9.71 -0.02 -2.91
C CYS A 96 -10.57 0.59 -4.01
N THR A 97 -11.56 -0.14 -4.49
CA THR A 97 -12.45 0.30 -5.56
C THR A 97 -13.37 1.43 -5.09
N HIS A 98 -13.97 1.27 -3.93
CA HIS A 98 -14.94 2.21 -3.38
C HIS A 98 -14.28 3.54 -2.98
N GLU A 99 -13.14 3.46 -2.31
CA GLU A 99 -12.43 4.63 -1.81
C GLU A 99 -11.36 5.16 -2.77
N ARG A 100 -11.16 4.48 -3.90
CA ARG A 100 -10.19 4.84 -4.94
C ARG A 100 -8.76 4.94 -4.40
N VAL A 101 -8.41 4.04 -3.51
CA VAL A 101 -7.06 3.93 -2.95
C VAL A 101 -6.37 2.69 -3.53
N ARG A 102 -5.05 2.71 -3.57
CA ARG A 102 -4.24 1.62 -4.12
C ARG A 102 -3.35 0.94 -3.09
N TYR A 103 -3.33 1.46 -1.87
CA TYR A 103 -2.45 0.98 -0.81
C TYR A 103 -3.23 0.95 0.48
N LEU A 104 -3.20 -0.19 1.16
CA LEU A 104 -3.89 -0.40 2.43
C LEU A 104 -2.85 -0.82 3.48
N PRO A 105 -2.56 0.06 4.44
CA PRO A 105 -1.75 -0.34 5.60
C PRO A 105 -2.48 -1.43 6.39
N VAL A 106 -1.70 -2.40 6.87
CA VAL A 106 -2.22 -3.51 7.66
C VAL A 106 -1.89 -3.26 9.13
N ILE A 107 -2.91 -3.21 9.96
CA ILE A 107 -2.80 -2.91 11.39
C ILE A 107 -3.20 -4.13 12.19
N GLU A 108 -2.38 -4.51 13.16
CA GLU A 108 -2.67 -5.56 14.12
C GLU A 108 -2.27 -5.09 15.51
N HIS A 109 -3.20 -5.16 16.46
CA HIS A 109 -2.98 -4.72 17.84
C HIS A 109 -2.42 -3.29 17.93
N GLY A 110 -2.94 -2.40 17.10
CA GLY A 110 -2.52 -1.00 17.07
C GLY A 110 -1.20 -0.73 16.37
N LYS A 111 -0.55 -1.76 15.83
CA LYS A 111 0.75 -1.62 15.15
C LYS A 111 0.60 -1.86 13.66
N THR A 112 1.35 -1.09 12.87
CA THR A 112 1.45 -1.31 11.43
C THR A 112 2.39 -2.47 11.17
N ILE A 113 1.87 -3.55 10.59
CA ILE A 113 2.64 -4.78 10.35
C ILE A 113 2.93 -5.05 8.88
N GLY A 114 2.40 -4.26 8.00
CA GLY A 114 2.63 -4.42 6.57
C GLY A 114 1.80 -3.45 5.77
N VAL A 115 1.88 -3.59 4.45
CA VAL A 115 1.06 -2.85 3.51
C VAL A 115 0.71 -3.78 2.35
N VAL A 116 -0.53 -3.72 1.89
CA VAL A 116 -0.94 -4.43 0.68
C VAL A 116 -1.33 -3.42 -0.39
N SER A 117 -0.87 -3.65 -1.61
CA SER A 117 -1.21 -2.82 -2.75
C SER A 117 -2.35 -3.45 -3.55
N LEU A 118 -3.02 -2.64 -4.37
CA LEU A 118 -4.01 -3.16 -5.31
C LEU A 118 -3.40 -4.25 -6.20
N GLY A 119 -2.15 -4.06 -6.65
CA GLY A 119 -1.43 -5.06 -7.44
C GLY A 119 -1.25 -6.39 -6.71
N ASP A 120 -0.92 -6.34 -5.41
CA ASP A 120 -0.82 -7.54 -4.57
C ASP A 120 -2.16 -8.29 -4.51
N LEU A 121 -3.25 -7.54 -4.36
CA LEU A 121 -4.60 -8.10 -4.27
C LEU A 121 -5.02 -8.76 -5.58
N VAL A 122 -4.79 -8.08 -6.70
CA VAL A 122 -5.12 -8.61 -8.04
C VAL A 122 -4.34 -9.89 -8.31
N LYS A 123 -3.04 -9.90 -7.98
CA LYS A 123 -2.20 -11.09 -8.15
C LYS A 123 -2.72 -12.26 -7.32
N ALA A 124 -3.13 -12.01 -6.08
CA ALA A 124 -3.69 -13.05 -5.21
C ALA A 124 -4.96 -13.65 -5.79
N VAL A 125 -5.85 -12.82 -6.31
CA VAL A 125 -7.11 -13.27 -6.94
C VAL A 125 -6.83 -14.11 -8.18
N ILE A 126 -5.91 -13.68 -9.04
CA ILE A 126 -5.52 -14.42 -10.24
C ILE A 126 -4.94 -15.79 -9.87
N ASN A 127 -4.05 -15.85 -8.88
CA ASN A 127 -3.44 -17.10 -8.44
C ASN A 127 -4.49 -18.06 -7.88
N GLU A 128 -5.44 -17.58 -7.09
CA GLU A 128 -6.53 -18.39 -6.54
C GLU A 128 -7.39 -18.98 -7.67
N GLN A 129 -7.76 -18.17 -8.64
CA GLN A 129 -8.55 -18.62 -9.80
C GLN A 129 -7.80 -19.66 -10.63
N SER A 130 -6.52 -19.46 -10.84
CA SER A 130 -5.67 -20.41 -11.58
C SER A 130 -5.60 -21.76 -10.88
N GLU A 131 -5.46 -21.79 -9.57
CA GLU A 131 -5.48 -23.01 -8.77
C GLU A 131 -6.82 -23.75 -8.89
N GLN A 132 -7.91 -23.01 -8.83
CA GLN A 132 -9.27 -23.57 -8.99
C GLN A 132 -9.45 -24.21 -10.36
N ILE A 133 -8.99 -23.55 -11.42
CA ILE A 133 -9.06 -24.06 -12.79
C ILE A 133 -8.24 -25.35 -12.90
N GLU A 134 -7.02 -25.37 -12.38
CA GLU A 134 -6.17 -26.58 -12.38
C GLU A 134 -6.84 -27.74 -11.68
N GLN A 135 -7.47 -27.53 -10.52
CA GLN A 135 -8.19 -28.54 -9.78
C GLN A 135 -9.35 -29.11 -10.61
N LEU A 136 -10.12 -28.25 -11.27
CA LEU A 136 -11.20 -28.65 -12.16
C LEU A 136 -10.69 -29.46 -13.34
N GLN A 137 -9.60 -29.05 -13.95
CA GLN A 137 -9.00 -29.78 -15.08
C GLN A 137 -8.55 -31.18 -14.66
N ARG A 138 -7.93 -31.31 -13.50
CA ARG A 138 -7.53 -32.63 -12.95
C ARG A 138 -8.75 -33.53 -12.71
N TYR A 139 -9.84 -32.95 -12.26
CA TYR A 139 -11.07 -33.70 -11.99
C TYR A 139 -11.72 -34.21 -13.27
N ILE A 140 -11.66 -33.45 -14.34
CA ILE A 140 -12.25 -33.76 -15.64
C ILE A 140 -11.37 -34.76 -16.42
N ALA A 141 -10.08 -34.69 -16.25
CA ALA A 141 -9.13 -35.59 -16.93
C ALA A 141 -9.22 -37.06 -16.39
#